data_fca4c82814b8836d30e8edff47d24fb0
#
_entry.id   fca4c82814b8836d30e8edff47d24fb0
#
_cell.length_a   1.000
_cell.length_b   1.000
_cell.length_c   1.000
_cell.angle_alpha   90.00
_cell.angle_beta   90.00
_cell.angle_gamma   90.00
#
_symmetry.space_group_name_H-M   'P 1'
#
loop_
_entity.id
_entity.type
_entity.pdbx_description
1 polymer ?
#
loop_
_entity_poly.entity_id
_entity_poly.type
_entity_poly.pdbx_seq_one_letter_code
_entity_poly.pdbx_strand_id
1 'polypeptide(L)'
;MNQELGITEIRLARRAGRGSTQEFFTPSSLVSKMCDKIPSADWSNPTKTFLEPCFGNGNFLVEIIRRRIVDYSIDWKIVLNNLYGVELMPDNVQEAKDRIIELLKSLNIDFNEQEARDIMNHNLVCSDFFKWDFENWRPIPEAKSIELF
;
A
#
# COMPACT_ATOMS: atom_id res chain seq x y z
N MET A 1 -5.28 -32.31 -15.04
CA MET A 1 -5.38 -31.68 -13.70
C MET A 1 -4.76 -30.30 -13.79
N ASN A 2 -5.61 -29.28 -13.85
CA ASN A 2 -5.12 -27.90 -13.75
C ASN A 2 -4.78 -27.66 -12.29
N GLN A 3 -3.48 -27.75 -11.97
CA GLN A 3 -3.02 -27.20 -10.69
C GLN A 3 -3.14 -25.67 -10.79
N GLU A 4 -4.00 -25.09 -9.99
CA GLU A 4 -3.95 -23.65 -9.76
C GLU A 4 -2.55 -23.34 -9.19
N LEU A 5 -1.78 -22.55 -9.94
CA LEU A 5 -0.49 -22.06 -9.48
C LEU A 5 -0.71 -21.25 -8.19
N GLY A 6 0.08 -21.54 -7.18
CA GLY A 6 0.04 -20.76 -5.95
C GLY A 6 0.40 -19.28 -6.20
N ILE A 7 -0.10 -18.39 -5.36
CA ILE A 7 0.16 -16.93 -5.45
C ILE A 7 1.67 -16.64 -5.62
N THR A 8 2.51 -17.37 -4.91
CA THR A 8 3.99 -17.23 -4.98
C THR A 8 4.53 -17.57 -6.37
N GLU A 9 4.02 -18.63 -7.00
CA GLU A 9 4.47 -19.04 -8.33
C GLU A 9 4.03 -18.04 -9.40
N ILE A 10 2.81 -17.53 -9.31
CA ILE A 10 2.31 -16.48 -10.20
C ILE A 10 3.19 -15.24 -10.09
N ARG A 11 3.57 -14.85 -8.88
CA ARG A 11 4.43 -13.71 -8.63
C ARG A 11 5.85 -13.88 -9.14
N LEU A 12 6.42 -15.07 -8.98
CA LEU A 12 7.73 -15.40 -9.53
C LEU A 12 7.72 -15.38 -11.06
N ALA A 13 6.68 -15.92 -11.69
CA ALA A 13 6.51 -15.89 -13.13
C ALA A 13 6.41 -14.44 -13.66
N ARG A 14 5.67 -13.60 -12.98
CA ARG A 14 5.54 -12.17 -13.28
C ARG A 14 6.89 -11.43 -13.17
N ARG A 15 7.63 -11.66 -12.07
CA ARG A 15 8.94 -11.06 -11.81
C ARG A 15 10.01 -11.52 -12.79
N ALA A 16 9.88 -12.70 -13.35
CA ALA A 16 10.81 -13.23 -14.34
C ALA A 16 10.69 -12.58 -15.74
N GLY A 17 9.82 -11.58 -15.89
CA GLY A 17 9.65 -10.83 -17.13
C GLY A 17 8.98 -11.59 -18.25
N ARG A 18 8.29 -12.68 -17.95
CA ARG A 18 7.55 -13.51 -18.93
C ARG A 18 6.14 -13.01 -19.21
N GLY A 19 5.77 -11.88 -18.64
CA GLY A 19 4.50 -11.20 -18.86
C GLY A 19 4.72 -9.74 -19.23
N SER A 20 3.65 -9.05 -19.59
CA SER A 20 3.66 -7.63 -19.94
C SER A 20 3.97 -6.68 -18.77
N THR A 21 4.09 -7.18 -17.54
CA THR A 21 4.30 -6.39 -16.34
C THR A 21 5.59 -6.80 -15.67
N GLN A 22 6.60 -5.90 -15.72
CA GLN A 22 7.80 -6.05 -14.90
C GLN A 22 7.52 -5.49 -13.50
N GLU A 23 7.69 -6.32 -12.48
CA GLU A 23 7.59 -5.90 -11.09
C GLU A 23 8.97 -5.77 -10.46
N PHE A 24 9.27 -4.58 -9.98
CA PHE A 24 10.47 -4.31 -9.21
C PHE A 24 10.07 -3.82 -7.83
N PHE A 25 10.50 -4.52 -6.78
CA PHE A 25 10.31 -4.08 -5.41
C PHE A 25 11.55 -3.35 -4.94
N THR A 26 11.34 -2.16 -4.38
CA THR A 26 12.44 -1.39 -3.81
C THR A 26 13.01 -2.14 -2.60
N PRO A 27 14.33 -2.42 -2.56
CA PRO A 27 14.95 -3.09 -1.41
C PRO A 27 14.74 -2.30 -0.11
N SER A 28 14.64 -3.00 1.01
CA SER A 28 14.38 -2.38 2.33
C SER A 28 15.46 -1.37 2.73
N SER A 29 16.71 -1.61 2.36
CA SER A 29 17.81 -0.66 2.61
C SER A 29 17.64 0.67 1.86
N LEU A 30 17.14 0.62 0.63
CA LEU A 30 16.86 1.81 -0.17
C LEU A 30 15.60 2.52 0.34
N VAL A 31 14.56 1.77 0.71
CA VAL A 31 13.35 2.32 1.34
C VAL A 31 13.72 3.15 2.56
N SER A 32 14.55 2.61 3.46
CA SER A 32 15.02 3.30 4.64
C SER A 32 15.74 4.61 4.30
N LYS A 33 16.67 4.58 3.34
CA LYS A 33 17.40 5.78 2.89
C LYS A 33 16.49 6.83 2.27
N MET A 34 15.49 6.43 1.53
CA MET A 34 14.52 7.36 0.94
C MET A 34 13.63 7.98 2.01
N CYS A 35 13.19 7.20 2.99
CA CYS A 35 12.43 7.69 4.13
C CYS A 35 13.25 8.67 4.99
N ASP A 36 14.57 8.48 5.11
CA ASP A 36 15.46 9.40 5.85
C ASP A 36 15.49 10.82 5.24
N LYS A 37 15.09 10.97 3.99
CA LYS A 37 15.02 12.28 3.31
C LYS A 37 13.76 13.07 3.64
N ILE A 38 12.76 12.43 4.21
CA ILE A 38 11.53 13.11 4.62
C ILE A 38 11.80 13.87 5.92
N PRO A 39 11.44 15.17 6.00
CA PRO A 39 11.66 15.95 7.20
C PRO A 39 11.01 15.35 8.45
N SER A 40 11.70 15.43 9.59
CA SER A 40 11.18 14.92 10.87
C SER A 40 9.86 15.59 11.28
N ALA A 41 9.66 16.86 10.90
CA ALA A 41 8.41 17.57 11.13
C ALA A 41 7.21 16.93 10.43
N ASP A 42 7.42 16.32 9.24
CA ASP A 42 6.36 15.60 8.54
C ASP A 42 6.07 14.24 9.21
N TRP A 43 7.12 13.54 9.65
CA TRP A 43 6.96 12.28 10.38
C TRP A 43 6.17 12.43 11.67
N SER A 44 6.48 13.48 12.43
CA SER A 44 5.89 13.73 13.75
C SER A 44 4.49 14.36 13.71
N ASN A 45 4.09 14.92 12.58
CA ASN A 45 2.78 15.56 12.44
C ASN A 45 1.66 14.50 12.28
N PRO A 46 0.79 14.31 13.28
CA PRO A 46 -0.25 13.27 13.23
C PRO A 46 -1.28 13.49 12.11
N THR A 47 -1.43 14.70 11.60
CA THR A 47 -2.37 15.03 10.52
C THR A 47 -1.76 14.93 9.13
N LYS A 48 -0.44 14.70 9.03
CA LYS A 48 0.24 14.55 7.75
C LYS A 48 -0.19 13.28 7.04
N THR A 49 -0.63 13.39 5.80
CA THR A 49 -0.96 12.26 4.96
C THR A 49 0.25 11.80 4.14
N PHE A 50 0.35 10.49 3.97
CA PHE A 50 1.36 9.84 3.14
C PHE A 50 0.66 9.11 2.01
N LEU A 51 1.16 9.24 0.80
CA LEU A 51 0.63 8.57 -0.39
C LEU A 51 1.75 7.77 -1.08
N GLU A 52 1.49 6.49 -1.30
CA GLU A 52 2.34 5.63 -2.12
C GLU A 52 1.55 5.21 -3.38
N PRO A 53 1.86 5.79 -4.54
CA PRO A 53 1.03 5.62 -5.74
C PRO A 53 1.19 4.26 -6.43
N CYS A 54 2.23 3.50 -6.13
CA CYS A 54 2.49 2.16 -6.66
C CYS A 54 3.16 1.33 -5.57
N PHE A 55 2.40 0.91 -4.57
CA PHE A 55 3.02 0.40 -3.34
C PHE A 55 3.58 -1.03 -3.43
N GLY A 56 3.35 -1.75 -4.53
CA GLY A 56 3.85 -3.11 -4.69
C GLY A 56 3.39 -4.02 -3.56
N ASN A 57 4.32 -4.74 -2.95
CA ASN A 57 4.03 -5.58 -1.78
C ASN A 57 4.12 -4.85 -0.43
N GLY A 58 4.27 -3.53 -0.44
CA GLY A 58 4.14 -2.70 0.76
C GLY A 58 5.43 -2.35 1.49
N ASN A 59 6.61 -2.43 0.86
CA ASN A 59 7.87 -2.11 1.53
C ASN A 59 7.91 -0.69 2.11
N PHE A 60 7.47 0.31 1.36
CA PHE A 60 7.36 1.68 1.86
C PHE A 60 6.25 1.82 2.91
N LEU A 61 5.10 1.19 2.69
CA LEU A 61 3.97 1.26 3.63
C LEU A 61 4.36 0.74 5.01
N VAL A 62 5.00 -0.42 5.05
CA VAL A 62 5.46 -1.03 6.31
C VAL A 62 6.46 -0.13 7.03
N GLU A 63 7.43 0.45 6.32
CA GLU A 63 8.42 1.33 6.92
C GLU A 63 7.82 2.65 7.41
N ILE A 64 6.90 3.25 6.66
CA ILE A 64 6.18 4.46 7.09
C ILE A 64 5.41 4.20 8.38
N ILE A 65 4.66 3.11 8.44
CA ILE A 65 3.88 2.73 9.62
C ILE A 65 4.80 2.51 10.82
N ARG A 66 5.86 1.72 10.63
CA ARG A 66 6.81 1.43 11.69
C ARG A 66 7.42 2.70 12.28
N ARG A 67 7.93 3.60 11.44
CA ARG A 67 8.53 4.87 11.91
C ARG A 67 7.53 5.71 12.67
N ARG A 68 6.34 5.89 12.15
CA ARG A 68 5.34 6.75 12.78
C ARG A 68 4.87 6.21 14.12
N ILE A 69 4.70 4.90 14.26
CA ILE A 69 4.31 4.28 15.53
C ILE A 69 5.48 4.20 16.50
N VAL A 70 6.63 3.68 16.05
CA VAL A 70 7.76 3.37 16.93
C VAL A 70 8.62 4.59 17.23
N ASP A 71 9.05 5.30 16.20
CA ASP A 71 10.00 6.39 16.34
C ASP A 71 9.32 7.71 16.77
N TYR A 72 8.05 7.90 16.37
CA TYR A 72 7.31 9.14 16.62
C TYR A 72 6.10 8.98 17.55
N SER A 73 5.87 7.78 18.07
CA SER A 73 4.82 7.49 19.06
C SER A 73 3.40 7.95 18.66
N ILE A 74 3.09 7.84 17.38
CA ILE A 74 1.75 8.15 16.87
C ILE A 74 0.85 6.91 16.99
N ASP A 75 -0.39 7.11 17.40
CA ASP A 75 -1.37 6.02 17.51
C ASP A 75 -1.61 5.32 16.17
N TRP A 76 -1.73 4.01 16.18
CA TRP A 76 -1.86 3.19 14.98
C TRP A 76 -3.06 3.56 14.10
N LYS A 77 -4.21 3.97 14.70
CA LYS A 77 -5.38 4.41 13.93
C LYS A 77 -5.09 5.68 13.16
N ILE A 78 -4.42 6.63 13.79
CA ILE A 78 -4.02 7.89 13.15
C ILE A 78 -3.07 7.58 12.00
N VAL A 79 -2.10 6.70 12.22
CA VAL A 79 -1.14 6.31 11.19
C VAL A 79 -1.83 5.68 9.99
N LEU A 80 -2.71 4.70 10.19
CA LEU A 80 -3.42 4.04 9.10
C LEU A 80 -4.42 4.96 8.40
N ASN A 81 -5.13 5.81 9.14
CA ASN A 81 -6.08 6.77 8.55
C ASN A 81 -5.42 7.85 7.69
N ASN A 82 -4.13 8.09 7.87
CA ASN A 82 -3.36 9.07 7.09
C ASN A 82 -2.38 8.42 6.10
N LEU A 83 -2.56 7.15 5.80
CA LEU A 83 -1.77 6.42 4.82
C LEU A 83 -2.65 5.96 3.66
N TYR A 84 -2.28 6.37 2.46
CA TYR A 84 -3.00 6.07 1.22
C TYR A 84 -2.09 5.41 0.21
N GLY A 85 -2.63 4.50 -0.57
CA GLY A 85 -1.85 3.84 -1.61
C GLY A 85 -2.71 3.23 -2.70
N VAL A 86 -2.12 3.11 -3.88
CA VAL A 86 -2.70 2.46 -5.05
C VAL A 86 -1.74 1.41 -5.56
N GLU A 87 -2.23 0.24 -5.88
CA GLU A 87 -1.46 -0.85 -6.48
C GLU A 87 -2.32 -1.60 -7.50
N LEU A 88 -1.72 -1.91 -8.65
CA LEU A 88 -2.42 -2.54 -9.77
C LEU A 88 -2.74 -4.02 -9.51
N MET A 89 -1.84 -4.75 -8.84
CA MET A 89 -1.91 -6.19 -8.71
C MET A 89 -2.63 -6.62 -7.42
N PRO A 90 -3.76 -7.35 -7.50
CA PRO A 90 -4.56 -7.72 -6.32
C PRO A 90 -3.79 -8.54 -5.27
N ASP A 91 -2.89 -9.42 -5.70
CA ASP A 91 -2.06 -10.22 -4.79
C ASP A 91 -1.06 -9.37 -4.01
N ASN A 92 -0.50 -8.32 -4.62
CA ASN A 92 0.35 -7.36 -3.92
C ASN A 92 -0.44 -6.55 -2.89
N VAL A 93 -1.65 -6.12 -3.24
CA VAL A 93 -2.54 -5.41 -2.30
C VAL A 93 -2.81 -6.26 -1.07
N GLN A 94 -3.16 -7.52 -1.26
CA GLN A 94 -3.43 -8.44 -0.15
C GLN A 94 -2.17 -8.69 0.70
N GLU A 95 -1.03 -8.92 0.06
CA GLU A 95 0.22 -9.12 0.80
C GLU A 95 0.62 -7.89 1.62
N ALA A 96 0.50 -6.70 1.05
CA ALA A 96 0.79 -5.47 1.77
C ALA A 96 -0.08 -5.32 3.02
N LYS A 97 -1.38 -5.57 2.90
CA LYS A 97 -2.31 -5.53 4.04
C LYS A 97 -1.95 -6.58 5.10
N ASP A 98 -1.65 -7.79 4.70
CA ASP A 98 -1.24 -8.85 5.63
C ASP A 98 0.07 -8.53 6.33
N ARG A 99 1.05 -7.96 5.62
CA ARG A 99 2.31 -7.51 6.20
C ARG A 99 2.11 -6.39 7.22
N ILE A 100 1.20 -5.47 6.97
CA ILE A 100 0.86 -4.41 7.92
C ILE A 100 0.25 -4.99 9.19
N ILE A 101 -0.67 -5.93 9.07
CA ILE A 101 -1.24 -6.63 10.25
C ILE A 101 -0.15 -7.36 11.04
N GLU A 102 0.75 -8.07 10.37
CA GLU A 102 1.87 -8.76 11.03
C GLU A 102 2.80 -7.76 11.74
N LEU A 103 3.07 -6.60 11.12
CA LEU A 103 3.83 -5.53 11.77
C LEU A 103 3.13 -5.07 13.06
N LEU A 104 1.84 -4.75 13.01
CA LEU A 104 1.10 -4.28 14.18
C LEU A 104 1.11 -5.30 15.31
N LYS A 105 0.96 -6.59 14.99
CA LYS A 105 1.10 -7.68 15.97
C LYS A 105 2.50 -7.73 16.59
N SER A 106 3.53 -7.56 15.77
CA SER A 106 4.92 -7.61 16.23
C SER A 106 5.30 -6.46 17.16
N LEU A 107 4.62 -5.33 17.07
CA LEU A 107 4.88 -4.15 17.91
C LEU A 107 4.28 -4.27 19.32
N ASN A 108 3.53 -5.32 19.59
CA ASN A 108 2.91 -5.58 20.88
C ASN A 108 2.05 -4.41 21.39
N ILE A 109 1.34 -3.74 20.46
CA ILE A 109 0.38 -2.69 20.73
C ILE A 109 -1.04 -3.25 20.84
N ASP A 110 -1.91 -2.56 21.55
CA ASP A 110 -3.34 -2.88 21.58
C ASP A 110 -4.01 -2.33 20.33
N PHE A 111 -4.51 -3.22 19.45
CA PHE A 111 -5.22 -2.82 18.24
C PHE A 111 -6.31 -3.83 17.87
N ASN A 112 -7.33 -3.35 17.18
CA ASN A 112 -8.39 -4.20 16.63
C ASN A 112 -8.07 -4.53 15.16
N GLU A 113 -7.87 -5.82 14.85
CA GLU A 113 -7.49 -6.26 13.51
C GLU A 113 -8.55 -5.93 12.48
N GLN A 114 -9.83 -6.14 12.79
CA GLN A 114 -10.92 -5.86 11.84
C GLN A 114 -11.01 -4.36 11.54
N GLU A 115 -10.86 -3.51 12.54
CA GLU A 115 -10.84 -2.06 12.36
C GLU A 115 -9.65 -1.62 11.51
N ALA A 116 -8.47 -2.19 11.74
CA ALA A 116 -7.30 -1.92 10.91
C ALA A 116 -7.53 -2.35 9.45
N ARG A 117 -8.14 -3.51 9.23
CA ARG A 117 -8.48 -3.98 7.88
C ARG A 117 -9.51 -3.08 7.20
N ASP A 118 -10.51 -2.60 7.91
CA ASP A 118 -11.53 -1.70 7.37
C ASP A 118 -10.91 -0.37 6.91
N ILE A 119 -9.99 0.20 7.70
CA ILE A 119 -9.24 1.40 7.30
C ILE A 119 -8.40 1.12 6.05
N MET A 120 -7.65 0.04 6.03
CA MET A 120 -6.81 -0.32 4.89
C MET A 120 -7.63 -0.63 3.63
N ASN A 121 -8.80 -1.23 3.75
CA ASN A 121 -9.68 -1.51 2.61
C ASN A 121 -10.18 -0.23 1.93
N HIS A 122 -10.33 0.85 2.68
CA HIS A 122 -10.65 2.15 2.13
C HIS A 122 -9.42 2.87 1.54
N ASN A 123 -8.29 2.80 2.21
CA ASN A 123 -7.12 3.64 1.92
C ASN A 123 -6.09 2.99 1.00
N LEU A 124 -6.01 1.66 0.98
CA LEU A 124 -5.09 0.89 0.13
C LEU A 124 -5.89 0.16 -0.93
N VAL A 125 -5.92 0.73 -2.12
CA VAL A 125 -6.84 0.29 -3.19
C VAL A 125 -6.12 -0.46 -4.29
N CYS A 126 -6.84 -1.41 -4.91
CA CYS A 126 -6.41 -2.09 -6.12
C CYS A 126 -6.96 -1.33 -7.33
N SER A 127 -6.08 -0.65 -8.04
CA SER A 127 -6.46 0.13 -9.22
C SER A 127 -5.24 0.43 -10.09
N ASP A 128 -5.50 0.72 -11.36
CA ASP A 128 -4.55 1.40 -12.21
C ASP A 128 -4.36 2.84 -11.72
N PHE A 129 -3.10 3.26 -11.53
CA PHE A 129 -2.74 4.61 -11.12
C PHE A 129 -3.44 5.68 -11.97
N PHE A 130 -3.50 5.50 -13.29
CA PHE A 130 -4.07 6.48 -14.23
C PHE A 130 -5.61 6.49 -14.23
N LYS A 131 -6.25 5.54 -13.57
CA LYS A 131 -7.70 5.42 -13.46
C LYS A 131 -8.23 5.79 -12.07
N TRP A 132 -7.38 6.30 -11.20
CA TRP A 132 -7.73 6.69 -9.84
C TRP A 132 -7.71 8.20 -9.65
N ASP A 133 -8.81 8.74 -9.10
CA ASP A 133 -8.93 10.15 -8.73
C ASP A 133 -8.36 10.33 -7.32
N PHE A 134 -7.13 10.84 -7.23
CA PHE A 134 -6.43 11.02 -5.96
C PHE A 134 -7.00 12.16 -5.11
N GLU A 135 -7.67 13.13 -5.73
CA GLU A 135 -8.26 14.26 -5.01
C GLU A 135 -9.52 13.84 -4.25
N ASN A 136 -10.41 13.07 -4.91
CA ASN A 136 -11.66 12.62 -4.34
C ASN A 136 -11.61 11.19 -3.79
N TRP A 137 -10.47 10.53 -3.92
CA TRP A 137 -10.22 9.16 -3.49
C TRP A 137 -11.27 8.14 -3.98
N ARG A 138 -11.41 8.09 -5.28
CA ARG A 138 -12.36 7.20 -5.99
C ARG A 138 -11.87 6.87 -7.39
N PRO A 139 -12.42 5.82 -8.04
CA PRO A 139 -12.16 5.60 -9.45
C PRO A 139 -12.57 6.82 -10.29
N ILE A 140 -11.79 7.13 -11.33
CA ILE A 140 -12.20 8.13 -12.33
C ILE A 140 -13.42 7.56 -13.06
N PRO A 141 -14.55 8.30 -13.13
CA PRO A 141 -15.72 7.85 -13.86
C PRO A 141 -15.39 7.58 -15.33
N GLU A 142 -15.85 6.46 -15.87
CA GLU A 142 -15.76 6.21 -17.31
C GLU A 142 -16.53 7.29 -18.07
N ALA A 143 -15.89 7.83 -19.12
CA ALA A 143 -16.58 8.75 -20.00
C ALA A 143 -17.78 8.02 -20.62
N LYS A 144 -19.00 8.53 -20.42
CA LYS A 144 -20.15 8.03 -21.15
C LYS A 144 -19.86 8.20 -22.62
N SER A 145 -19.90 7.11 -23.40
CA SER A 145 -19.82 7.20 -24.84
C SER A 145 -20.95 8.11 -25.31
N ILE A 146 -20.58 9.25 -25.89
CA ILE A 146 -21.55 10.10 -26.57
C ILE A 146 -21.84 9.35 -27.86
N GLU A 147 -23.04 8.76 -27.95
CA GLU A 147 -23.53 8.28 -29.23
C GLU A 147 -23.72 9.51 -30.13
N LEU A 148 -22.80 9.68 -31.07
CA LEU A 148 -22.95 10.65 -32.14
C LEU A 148 -23.93 10.07 -33.15
N PHE A 149 -25.06 10.68 -33.26
CA PHE A 149 -26.05 10.36 -34.30
C PHE A 149 -25.57 10.84 -35.67
#